data_1efee0275e9b81954c7527a5ceac75e6
#
_entry.id   1efee0275e9b81954c7527a5ceac75e6
#
_cell.length_a   1.000
_cell.length_b   1.000
_cell.length_c   1.000
_cell.angle_alpha   90.00
_cell.angle_beta   90.00
_cell.angle_gamma   90.00
#
_symmetry.space_group_name_H-M   'P 1'
#
loop_
_entity.id
_entity.type
_entity.pdbx_description
1 polymer ?
#
loop_
_entity_poly.entity_id
_entity_poly.type
_entity_poly.pdbx_seq_one_letter_code
_entity_poly.pdbx_strand_id
1 'polypeptide(L)'
;MEKFAILSLVADQANARATMFGRSLIDHLIFGLERSGVRRFLLTGDVPATEAARLVDRIKAKGLGASFHRSLGELDAVLPAEARLVLVAGDAWIAPEAFGELLQYDKAVLVTEGRGWERIDRDHFWAGAAVCGRRGVSAGADLPDGWDIVSTLLRQLAQDGARRIDVDTDDKLPAPVRVDSEEIARRTERMALSRNEAPHWLDRFVTHPIASGLLGFVRKQIRWRKPLGWLPVAVGLLGTIAGYLGAVAGVGAAALAALVLERALRRIDPDWHPGEAAEWRSGFTFALVGASLLLLSRRGDIGWIPCAALLLSAAVCATADLDDRWRAIVPNLPVTALILLVLSLALGPMAIDYTVLACLATLTAERWASFRARRTALKRN
;
A
#
# COMPACT_ATOMS: atom_id res chain seq x y z
N MET A 1 23.59 0.56 10.90
CA MET A 1 23.30 -0.84 11.24
C MET A 1 22.62 -1.50 10.06
N GLU A 2 23.19 -2.58 9.52
CA GLU A 2 22.64 -3.26 8.34
C GLU A 2 21.48 -4.15 8.75
N LYS A 3 20.38 -4.08 7.99
CA LYS A 3 19.14 -4.81 8.25
C LYS A 3 19.03 -6.02 7.33
N PHE A 4 18.76 -7.17 7.92
CA PHE A 4 18.54 -8.45 7.25
C PHE A 4 17.15 -8.97 7.55
N ALA A 5 16.55 -9.70 6.63
CA ALA A 5 15.34 -10.46 6.90
C ALA A 5 15.62 -11.96 6.80
N ILE A 6 15.17 -12.72 7.79
CA ILE A 6 15.10 -14.17 7.75
C ILE A 6 13.66 -14.54 7.39
N LEU A 7 13.48 -15.13 6.21
CA LEU A 7 12.17 -15.59 5.72
C LEU A 7 12.11 -17.11 5.86
N SER A 8 11.20 -17.59 6.71
CA SER A 8 10.92 -19.01 6.84
C SER A 8 10.01 -19.47 5.71
N LEU A 9 10.53 -20.33 4.85
CA LEU A 9 9.78 -20.93 3.75
C LEU A 9 9.10 -22.21 4.26
N VAL A 10 7.79 -22.30 4.07
CA VAL A 10 7.03 -23.50 4.42
C VAL A 10 6.94 -24.42 3.21
N ALA A 11 7.25 -25.71 3.40
CA ALA A 11 7.29 -26.72 2.33
C ALA A 11 5.92 -27.02 1.71
N ASP A 12 4.83 -26.55 2.29
CA ASP A 12 3.49 -26.83 1.78
C ASP A 12 3.26 -26.08 0.46
N GLN A 13 3.29 -26.85 -0.63
CA GLN A 13 3.14 -26.34 -2.01
C GLN A 13 1.84 -25.54 -2.23
N ALA A 14 0.81 -25.73 -1.41
CA ALA A 14 -0.42 -24.97 -1.45
C ALA A 14 -0.18 -23.50 -1.07
N ASN A 15 0.69 -23.26 -0.08
CA ASN A 15 0.99 -21.94 0.46
C ASN A 15 1.95 -21.15 -0.43
N ALA A 16 2.92 -21.82 -1.05
CA ALA A 16 3.82 -21.20 -2.01
C ALA A 16 3.11 -20.68 -3.27
N ARG A 17 1.89 -21.16 -3.54
CA ARG A 17 1.05 -20.76 -4.67
C ARG A 17 -0.02 -19.72 -4.29
N ALA A 18 -0.23 -19.47 -3.00
CA ALA A 18 -1.18 -18.45 -2.59
C ALA A 18 -0.76 -17.08 -3.16
N THR A 19 -1.60 -16.56 -4.03
CA THR A 19 -1.39 -15.24 -4.63
C THR A 19 -2.34 -14.25 -4.00
N MET A 20 -1.79 -13.13 -3.53
CA MET A 20 -2.56 -11.99 -3.05
C MET A 20 -2.31 -10.81 -3.97
N PHE A 21 -3.38 -10.13 -4.38
CA PHE A 21 -3.30 -9.01 -5.32
C PHE A 21 -2.50 -9.34 -6.60
N GLY A 22 -2.53 -10.61 -7.03
CA GLY A 22 -1.81 -11.09 -8.21
C GLY A 22 -0.29 -11.25 -8.02
N ARG A 23 0.22 -11.29 -6.77
CA ARG A 23 1.62 -11.60 -6.43
C ARG A 23 1.69 -12.76 -5.46
N SER A 24 2.83 -13.44 -5.42
CA SER A 24 3.08 -14.41 -4.35
C SER A 24 3.16 -13.71 -2.99
N LEU A 25 2.74 -14.41 -1.94
CA LEU A 25 2.82 -13.88 -0.58
C LEU A 25 4.24 -13.45 -0.20
N ILE A 26 5.24 -14.24 -0.61
CA ILE A 26 6.65 -13.93 -0.39
C ILE A 26 7.05 -12.62 -1.08
N ASP A 27 6.54 -12.34 -2.27
CA ASP A 27 6.82 -11.06 -2.95
C ASP A 27 6.24 -9.86 -2.20
N HIS A 28 5.09 -10.02 -1.52
CA HIS A 28 4.53 -8.98 -0.64
C HIS A 28 5.39 -8.76 0.59
N LEU A 29 5.86 -9.83 1.23
CA LEU A 29 6.74 -9.75 2.39
C LEU A 29 8.06 -9.06 2.04
N ILE A 30 8.71 -9.49 0.94
CA ILE A 30 9.95 -8.87 0.46
C ILE A 30 9.75 -7.38 0.23
N PHE A 31 8.65 -7.01 -0.40
CA PHE A 31 8.34 -5.62 -0.68
C PHE A 31 8.14 -4.79 0.60
N GLY A 32 7.32 -5.26 1.55
CA GLY A 32 7.11 -4.57 2.83
C GLY A 32 8.40 -4.38 3.63
N LEU A 33 9.26 -5.41 3.64
CA LEU A 33 10.57 -5.37 4.27
C LEU A 33 11.53 -4.40 3.56
N GLU A 34 11.54 -4.41 2.22
CA GLU A 34 12.35 -3.48 1.44
C GLU A 34 12.00 -2.02 1.72
N ARG A 35 10.70 -1.69 1.80
CA ARG A 35 10.24 -0.35 2.21
C ARG A 35 10.69 0.05 3.61
N SER A 36 10.87 -0.93 4.50
CA SER A 36 11.38 -0.72 5.86
C SER A 36 12.91 -0.67 5.92
N GLY A 37 13.57 -0.69 4.76
CA GLY A 37 15.02 -0.53 4.61
C GLY A 37 15.82 -1.83 4.70
N VAL A 38 15.17 -2.99 4.60
CA VAL A 38 15.86 -4.30 4.50
C VAL A 38 16.34 -4.49 3.06
N ARG A 39 17.62 -4.83 2.89
CA ARG A 39 18.24 -5.04 1.57
C ARG A 39 18.79 -6.44 1.38
N ARG A 40 18.89 -7.22 2.44
CA ARG A 40 19.42 -8.59 2.42
C ARG A 40 18.42 -9.57 3.01
N PHE A 41 18.17 -10.65 2.27
CA PHE A 41 17.18 -11.67 2.57
C PHE A 41 17.86 -13.01 2.76
N LEU A 42 17.71 -13.60 3.93
CA LEU A 42 18.22 -14.90 4.30
C LEU A 42 17.02 -15.86 4.32
N LEU A 43 16.98 -16.75 3.35
CA LEU A 43 15.88 -17.71 3.22
C LEU A 43 16.23 -18.96 4.00
N THR A 44 15.25 -19.52 4.70
CA THR A 44 15.40 -20.78 5.44
C THR A 44 14.13 -21.61 5.31
N GLY A 45 14.21 -22.89 5.59
CA GLY A 45 13.05 -23.79 5.60
C GLY A 45 13.31 -25.10 4.85
N ASP A 46 12.35 -26.01 4.94
CA ASP A 46 12.42 -27.31 4.27
C ASP A 46 11.75 -27.22 2.88
N VAL A 47 12.49 -26.67 1.93
CA VAL A 47 12.04 -26.54 0.54
C VAL A 47 13.07 -27.17 -0.42
N PRO A 48 12.63 -27.67 -1.59
CA PRO A 48 13.53 -28.20 -2.59
C PRO A 48 14.60 -27.17 -3.01
N ALA A 49 15.84 -27.62 -3.14
CA ALA A 49 16.97 -26.75 -3.50
C ALA A 49 16.72 -25.94 -4.80
N THR A 50 16.01 -26.53 -5.76
CA THR A 50 15.64 -25.88 -7.02
C THR A 50 14.66 -24.73 -6.82
N GLU A 51 13.75 -24.85 -5.86
CA GLU A 51 12.79 -23.81 -5.53
C GLU A 51 13.45 -22.68 -4.76
N ALA A 52 14.28 -23.02 -3.76
CA ALA A 52 15.09 -22.05 -3.03
C ALA A 52 15.98 -21.24 -3.98
N ALA A 53 16.68 -21.90 -4.92
CA ALA A 53 17.53 -21.22 -5.90
C ALA A 53 16.74 -20.26 -6.80
N ARG A 54 15.57 -20.69 -7.32
CA ARG A 54 14.69 -19.83 -8.13
C ARG A 54 14.22 -18.58 -7.36
N LEU A 55 13.93 -18.72 -6.07
CA LEU A 55 13.52 -17.60 -5.24
C LEU A 55 14.69 -16.64 -4.99
N VAL A 56 15.88 -17.17 -4.68
CA VAL A 56 17.11 -16.39 -4.53
C VAL A 56 17.39 -15.57 -5.80
N ASP A 57 17.35 -16.21 -6.98
CA ASP A 57 17.60 -15.55 -8.27
C ASP A 57 16.57 -14.45 -8.54
N ARG A 58 15.30 -14.71 -8.22
CA ARG A 58 14.21 -13.71 -8.36
C ARG A 58 14.43 -12.50 -7.48
N ILE A 59 14.90 -12.68 -6.23
CA ILE A 59 15.21 -11.59 -5.32
C ILE A 59 16.43 -10.80 -5.83
N LYS A 60 17.48 -11.51 -6.25
CA LYS A 60 18.69 -10.87 -6.82
C LYS A 60 18.39 -10.08 -8.09
N ALA A 61 17.46 -10.54 -8.93
CA ALA A 61 17.02 -9.82 -10.12
C ALA A 61 16.34 -8.48 -9.82
N LYS A 62 15.89 -8.27 -8.57
CA LYS A 62 15.35 -6.98 -8.08
C LYS A 62 16.46 -6.07 -7.51
N GLY A 63 17.74 -6.43 -7.59
CA GLY A 63 18.85 -5.70 -7.01
C GLY A 63 19.02 -5.87 -5.50
N LEU A 64 18.39 -6.89 -4.91
CA LEU A 64 18.45 -7.20 -3.48
C LEU A 64 19.41 -8.36 -3.22
N GLY A 65 20.05 -8.38 -2.06
CA GLY A 65 20.88 -9.52 -1.63
C GLY A 65 19.99 -10.67 -1.18
N ALA A 66 20.29 -11.91 -1.61
CA ALA A 66 19.58 -13.10 -1.15
C ALA A 66 20.48 -14.31 -1.08
N SER A 67 20.29 -15.15 -0.06
CA SER A 67 20.95 -16.45 0.11
C SER A 67 20.01 -17.42 0.85
N PHE A 68 20.24 -18.73 0.67
CA PHE A 68 19.50 -19.77 1.35
C PHE A 68 20.39 -20.48 2.34
N HIS A 69 19.90 -20.73 3.55
CA HIS A 69 20.64 -21.33 4.67
C HIS A 69 19.80 -22.42 5.34
N ARG A 70 20.45 -23.50 5.73
CA ARG A 70 19.80 -24.66 6.35
C ARG A 70 20.01 -24.76 7.83
N SER A 71 21.03 -24.06 8.37
CA SER A 71 21.34 -24.10 9.79
C SER A 71 21.64 -22.71 10.35
N LEU A 72 21.55 -22.57 11.68
CA LEU A 72 21.93 -21.35 12.37
C LEU A 72 23.44 -21.05 12.26
N GLY A 73 24.27 -22.10 12.17
CA GLY A 73 25.72 -21.95 11.95
C GLY A 73 26.03 -21.30 10.60
N GLU A 74 25.33 -21.71 9.52
CA GLU A 74 25.45 -21.05 8.22
C GLU A 74 25.01 -19.61 8.23
N LEU A 75 23.95 -19.29 8.98
CA LEU A 75 23.46 -17.92 9.13
C LEU A 75 24.46 -17.06 9.92
N ASP A 76 25.00 -17.57 11.03
CA ASP A 76 25.97 -16.83 11.86
C ASP A 76 27.24 -16.49 11.08
N ALA A 77 27.69 -17.40 10.20
CA ALA A 77 28.88 -17.19 9.38
C ALA A 77 28.77 -16.02 8.39
N VAL A 78 27.56 -15.68 7.94
CA VAL A 78 27.32 -14.60 6.95
C VAL A 78 26.86 -13.28 7.57
N LEU A 79 26.51 -13.28 8.85
CA LEU A 79 25.98 -12.10 9.53
C LEU A 79 27.10 -11.23 10.12
N PRO A 80 27.14 -9.92 9.86
CA PRO A 80 28.03 -9.00 10.54
C PRO A 80 27.66 -8.86 12.03
N ALA A 81 28.62 -8.45 12.86
CA ALA A 81 28.46 -8.34 14.31
C ALA A 81 27.26 -7.47 14.73
N GLU A 82 27.06 -6.39 14.02
CA GLU A 82 25.99 -5.39 14.27
C GLU A 82 24.73 -5.64 13.41
N ALA A 83 24.49 -6.87 12.98
CA ALA A 83 23.32 -7.20 12.17
C ALA A 83 22.04 -7.08 12.99
N ARG A 84 21.04 -6.47 12.37
CA ARG A 84 19.66 -6.43 12.84
C ARG A 84 18.80 -7.33 11.97
N LEU A 85 18.11 -8.27 12.58
CA LEU A 85 17.40 -9.33 11.90
C LEU A 85 15.90 -9.18 12.09
N VAL A 86 15.15 -9.26 11.00
CA VAL A 86 13.69 -9.39 11.02
C VAL A 86 13.34 -10.82 10.66
N LEU A 87 12.77 -11.55 11.61
CA LEU A 87 12.24 -12.90 11.39
C LEU A 87 10.84 -12.78 10.83
N VAL A 88 10.53 -13.52 9.76
CA VAL A 88 9.19 -13.47 9.14
C VAL A 88 8.75 -14.87 8.71
N ALA A 89 7.51 -15.23 9.06
CA ALA A 89 6.87 -16.44 8.54
C ALA A 89 6.50 -16.25 7.07
N GLY A 90 6.91 -17.14 6.21
CA GLY A 90 6.67 -17.06 4.77
C GLY A 90 5.22 -17.30 4.37
N ASP A 91 4.39 -17.85 5.27
CA ASP A 91 2.96 -18.06 5.13
C ASP A 91 2.10 -16.97 5.78
N ALA A 92 2.73 -15.91 6.31
CA ALA A 92 2.05 -14.78 6.92
C ALA A 92 1.76 -13.66 5.92
N TRP A 93 0.56 -13.12 5.95
CA TRP A 93 0.32 -11.77 5.42
C TRP A 93 0.48 -10.76 6.55
N ILE A 94 1.40 -9.85 6.38
CA ILE A 94 1.75 -8.81 7.36
C ILE A 94 1.69 -7.47 6.64
N ALA A 95 1.00 -6.51 7.23
CA ALA A 95 0.94 -5.17 6.68
C ALA A 95 2.34 -4.50 6.70
N PRO A 96 2.73 -3.77 5.65
CA PRO A 96 4.05 -3.12 5.59
C PRO A 96 4.34 -2.21 6.79
N GLU A 97 3.32 -1.57 7.35
CA GLU A 97 3.40 -0.67 8.51
C GLU A 97 3.91 -1.40 9.76
N ALA A 98 3.55 -2.68 9.93
CA ALA A 98 3.97 -3.49 11.06
C ALA A 98 5.49 -3.72 11.08
N PHE A 99 6.14 -3.80 9.93
CA PHE A 99 7.61 -3.89 9.86
C PHE A 99 8.28 -2.58 10.30
N GLY A 100 7.66 -1.43 9.98
CA GLY A 100 8.13 -0.13 10.45
C GLY A 100 8.07 -0.01 11.96
N GLU A 101 6.97 -0.47 12.59
CA GLU A 101 6.80 -0.47 14.04
C GLU A 101 7.79 -1.44 14.70
N LEU A 102 7.89 -2.69 14.23
CA LEU A 102 8.85 -3.66 14.73
C LEU A 102 10.29 -3.13 14.72
N LEU A 103 10.66 -2.46 13.64
CA LEU A 103 12.01 -1.94 13.46
C LEU A 103 12.34 -0.70 14.33
N GLN A 104 11.42 -0.21 15.14
CA GLN A 104 11.73 0.80 16.16
C GLN A 104 12.43 0.20 17.39
N TYR A 105 12.32 -1.13 17.59
CA TYR A 105 12.84 -1.83 18.76
C TYR A 105 14.00 -2.74 18.38
N ASP A 106 14.97 -2.90 19.27
CA ASP A 106 16.11 -3.81 19.07
C ASP A 106 15.72 -5.28 19.20
N LYS A 107 14.75 -5.57 20.09
CA LYS A 107 14.17 -6.89 20.29
C LYS A 107 12.67 -6.74 20.48
N ALA A 108 11.89 -7.26 19.54
CA ALA A 108 10.43 -7.24 19.61
C ALA A 108 9.81 -8.42 18.87
N VAL A 109 8.61 -8.79 19.30
CA VAL A 109 7.82 -9.88 18.71
C VAL A 109 6.40 -9.38 18.52
N LEU A 110 5.83 -9.55 17.32
CA LEU A 110 4.40 -9.41 17.13
C LEU A 110 3.69 -10.59 17.79
N VAL A 111 2.71 -10.30 18.62
CA VAL A 111 1.95 -11.31 19.34
C VAL A 111 0.45 -11.13 19.09
N THR A 112 -0.29 -12.24 19.17
CA THR A 112 -1.74 -12.31 19.05
C THR A 112 -2.30 -13.32 20.06
N GLU A 113 -3.54 -13.15 20.47
CA GLU A 113 -4.29 -14.16 21.23
C GLU A 113 -4.88 -15.25 20.33
N GLY A 114 -4.85 -15.00 19.00
CA GLY A 114 -5.40 -15.90 17.99
C GLY A 114 -4.63 -17.22 17.88
N ARG A 115 -5.36 -18.37 17.93
CA ARG A 115 -4.79 -19.70 17.74
C ARG A 115 -4.38 -19.92 16.26
N GLY A 116 -3.43 -20.80 16.06
CA GLY A 116 -2.94 -21.18 14.70
C GLY A 116 -1.51 -20.73 14.41
N TRP A 117 -0.92 -19.99 15.31
CA TRP A 117 0.47 -19.54 15.28
C TRP A 117 1.32 -20.29 16.32
N GLU A 118 2.64 -20.20 16.20
CA GLU A 118 3.55 -20.77 17.19
C GLU A 118 3.38 -20.09 18.56
N ARG A 119 3.27 -20.89 19.61
CA ARG A 119 3.03 -20.39 20.95
C ARG A 119 4.32 -19.84 21.54
N ILE A 120 4.30 -18.59 22.02
CA ILE A 120 5.41 -17.94 22.72
C ILE A 120 5.31 -18.17 24.22
N ASP A 121 4.12 -17.97 24.80
CA ASP A 121 3.86 -18.14 26.23
C ASP A 121 2.42 -18.65 26.48
N ARG A 122 1.96 -18.54 27.75
CA ARG A 122 0.64 -19.04 28.14
C ARG A 122 -0.51 -18.39 27.37
N ASP A 123 -0.40 -17.08 27.10
CA ASP A 123 -1.51 -16.25 26.65
C ASP A 123 -1.29 -15.72 25.22
N HIS A 124 -0.06 -15.82 24.68
CA HIS A 124 0.31 -15.22 23.41
C HIS A 124 0.91 -16.20 22.42
N PHE A 125 0.57 -15.98 21.16
CA PHE A 125 1.13 -16.68 20.00
C PHE A 125 1.93 -15.69 19.14
N TRP A 126 2.92 -16.20 18.44
CA TRP A 126 3.69 -15.42 17.48
C TRP A 126 2.83 -15.02 16.28
N ALA A 127 2.75 -13.73 15.98
CA ALA A 127 1.96 -13.21 14.87
C ALA A 127 2.77 -13.03 13.57
N GLY A 128 3.71 -13.93 13.31
CA GLY A 128 4.41 -14.06 12.02
C GLY A 128 5.61 -13.15 11.82
N ALA A 129 5.91 -12.19 12.72
CA ALA A 129 7.14 -11.38 12.61
C ALA A 129 7.77 -11.07 13.97
N ALA A 130 9.10 -10.95 13.98
CA ALA A 130 9.89 -10.57 15.15
C ALA A 130 11.18 -9.85 14.73
N VAL A 131 11.80 -9.12 15.66
CA VAL A 131 13.11 -8.48 15.47
C VAL A 131 14.07 -8.95 16.54
N CYS A 132 15.29 -9.31 16.12
CA CYS A 132 16.38 -9.68 17.02
C CYS A 132 17.73 -9.15 16.52
N GLY A 133 18.74 -9.23 17.39
CA GLY A 133 20.14 -9.01 17.01
C GLY A 133 20.86 -10.32 16.68
N ARG A 134 22.05 -10.23 16.11
CA ARG A 134 22.91 -11.38 15.81
C ARG A 134 23.13 -12.32 17.00
N ARG A 135 23.19 -11.78 18.23
CA ARG A 135 23.44 -12.61 19.44
C ARG A 135 22.50 -13.82 19.56
N GLY A 136 21.24 -13.66 19.14
CA GLY A 136 20.29 -14.76 19.13
C GLY A 136 20.69 -15.88 18.16
N VAL A 137 21.22 -15.53 16.99
CA VAL A 137 21.70 -16.52 15.98
C VAL A 137 22.95 -17.23 16.50
N SER A 138 23.94 -16.45 17.01
CA SER A 138 25.19 -17.00 17.53
C SER A 138 24.98 -17.95 18.70
N ALA A 139 24.01 -17.68 19.58
CA ALA A 139 23.68 -18.56 20.70
C ALA A 139 23.11 -19.91 20.27
N GLY A 140 22.51 -19.98 19.09
CA GLY A 140 21.96 -21.20 18.51
C GLY A 140 22.87 -21.87 17.46
N ALA A 141 24.04 -21.28 17.15
CA ALA A 141 24.89 -21.74 16.06
C ALA A 141 25.44 -23.17 16.25
N ASP A 142 25.61 -23.59 17.52
CA ASP A 142 26.10 -24.92 17.89
C ASP A 142 24.97 -25.99 17.95
N LEU A 143 23.74 -25.63 17.67
CA LEU A 143 22.63 -26.57 17.68
C LEU A 143 22.72 -27.53 16.47
N PRO A 144 22.27 -28.79 16.63
CA PRO A 144 22.30 -29.75 15.54
C PRO A 144 21.56 -29.29 14.29
N ASP A 145 22.05 -29.66 13.12
CA ASP A 145 21.37 -29.45 11.85
C ASP A 145 19.97 -30.09 11.87
N GLY A 146 18.99 -29.39 11.30
CA GLY A 146 17.62 -29.88 11.24
C GLY A 146 16.68 -29.29 12.29
N TRP A 147 17.21 -28.50 13.24
CA TRP A 147 16.32 -27.72 14.13
C TRP A 147 15.69 -26.54 13.36
N ASP A 148 14.41 -26.29 13.65
CA ASP A 148 13.76 -25.14 13.05
C ASP A 148 14.39 -23.83 13.56
N ILE A 149 15.02 -23.12 12.62
CA ILE A 149 15.73 -21.87 12.87
C ILE A 149 14.82 -20.83 13.51
N VAL A 150 13.58 -20.68 12.98
CA VAL A 150 12.66 -19.64 13.42
C VAL A 150 12.15 -19.95 14.82
N SER A 151 11.70 -21.17 15.08
CA SER A 151 11.26 -21.60 16.43
C SER A 151 12.36 -21.45 17.46
N THR A 152 13.61 -21.74 17.10
CA THR A 152 14.76 -21.59 17.99
C THR A 152 14.98 -20.12 18.33
N LEU A 153 14.99 -19.24 17.34
CA LEU A 153 15.18 -17.80 17.55
C LEU A 153 14.03 -17.18 18.33
N LEU A 154 12.80 -17.62 18.10
CA LEU A 154 11.63 -17.15 18.85
C LEU A 154 11.70 -17.54 20.33
N ARG A 155 12.13 -18.79 20.65
CA ARG A 155 12.34 -19.21 22.05
C ARG A 155 13.40 -18.37 22.75
N GLN A 156 14.50 -18.08 22.07
CA GLN A 156 15.55 -17.21 22.60
C GLN A 156 15.03 -15.78 22.84
N LEU A 157 14.27 -15.22 21.88
CA LEU A 157 13.64 -13.91 22.03
C LEU A 157 12.69 -13.85 23.24
N ALA A 158 11.89 -14.90 23.43
CA ALA A 158 10.99 -15.00 24.56
C ALA A 158 11.75 -15.05 25.89
N GLN A 159 12.85 -15.81 25.95
CA GLN A 159 13.74 -15.91 27.12
C GLN A 159 14.48 -14.60 27.41
N ASP A 160 14.89 -13.89 26.36
CA ASP A 160 15.59 -12.61 26.44
C ASP A 160 14.66 -11.43 26.81
N GLY A 161 13.37 -11.68 27.04
CA GLY A 161 12.41 -10.64 27.42
C GLY A 161 12.12 -9.64 26.27
N ALA A 162 12.08 -10.11 25.05
CA ALA A 162 11.73 -9.26 23.90
C ALA A 162 10.39 -8.54 24.11
N ARG A 163 10.30 -7.28 23.64
CA ARG A 163 9.08 -6.49 23.71
C ARG A 163 7.98 -7.16 22.91
N ARG A 164 6.82 -7.33 23.51
CA ARG A 164 5.61 -7.83 22.85
C ARG A 164 4.82 -6.66 22.28
N ILE A 165 4.48 -6.75 21.01
CA ILE A 165 3.60 -5.81 20.31
C ILE A 165 2.33 -6.60 20.00
N ASP A 166 1.28 -6.32 20.73
CA ASP A 166 0.00 -7.01 20.60
C ASP A 166 -0.77 -6.39 19.44
N VAL A 167 -1.00 -7.19 18.39
CA VAL A 167 -1.69 -6.75 17.17
C VAL A 167 -3.21 -6.79 17.29
N ASP A 168 -3.76 -7.42 18.32
CA ASP A 168 -5.20 -7.51 18.54
C ASP A 168 -5.73 -6.27 19.27
N THR A 169 -4.87 -5.61 20.05
CA THR A 169 -5.21 -4.40 20.82
C THR A 169 -4.80 -3.10 20.12
N ASP A 170 -3.91 -3.16 19.13
CA ASP A 170 -3.48 -1.98 18.38
C ASP A 170 -4.35 -1.76 17.14
N ASP A 171 -5.33 -0.85 17.25
CA ASP A 171 -6.21 -0.47 16.13
C ASP A 171 -5.47 0.07 14.89
N LYS A 172 -4.20 0.46 15.05
CA LYS A 172 -3.38 0.99 13.94
C LYS A 172 -2.77 -0.10 13.09
N LEU A 173 -2.50 -1.28 13.67
CA LEU A 173 -1.88 -2.38 12.96
C LEU A 173 -2.93 -3.42 12.58
N PRO A 174 -3.03 -3.82 11.28
CA PRO A 174 -3.83 -4.97 10.90
C PRO A 174 -3.25 -6.24 11.51
N ALA A 175 -4.10 -7.03 12.14
CA ALA A 175 -3.70 -8.34 12.63
C ALA A 175 -3.12 -9.17 11.48
N PRO A 176 -1.91 -9.74 11.63
CA PRO A 176 -1.33 -10.65 10.66
C PRO A 176 -2.23 -11.86 10.43
N VAL A 177 -2.30 -12.32 9.20
CA VAL A 177 -3.15 -13.46 8.82
C VAL A 177 -2.26 -14.57 8.26
N ARG A 178 -2.38 -15.77 8.82
CA ARG A 178 -1.77 -16.95 8.24
C ARG A 178 -2.54 -17.36 6.99
N VAL A 179 -1.85 -17.38 5.85
CA VAL A 179 -2.46 -17.67 4.55
C VAL A 179 -2.12 -19.12 4.18
N ASP A 180 -2.96 -20.05 4.61
CA ASP A 180 -2.82 -21.49 4.37
C ASP A 180 -3.67 -21.98 3.20
N SER A 181 -4.58 -21.14 2.69
CA SER A 181 -5.49 -21.48 1.61
C SER A 181 -5.79 -20.30 0.70
N GLU A 182 -6.23 -20.59 -0.53
CA GLU A 182 -6.66 -19.55 -1.47
C GLU A 182 -7.91 -18.82 -0.98
N GLU A 183 -8.76 -19.47 -0.20
CA GLU A 183 -9.95 -18.85 0.39
C GLU A 183 -9.57 -17.80 1.43
N ILE A 184 -8.62 -18.11 2.31
CA ILE A 184 -8.08 -17.17 3.28
C ILE A 184 -7.38 -16.03 2.56
N ALA A 185 -6.58 -16.29 1.53
CA ALA A 185 -5.98 -15.24 0.70
C ALA A 185 -7.02 -14.27 0.16
N ARG A 186 -8.12 -14.78 -0.42
CA ARG A 186 -9.22 -13.96 -0.95
C ARG A 186 -9.96 -13.16 0.14
N ARG A 187 -10.14 -13.75 1.32
CA ARG A 187 -10.76 -13.06 2.46
C ARG A 187 -9.86 -11.94 2.95
N THR A 188 -8.56 -12.20 3.08
CA THR A 188 -7.56 -11.21 3.51
C THR A 188 -7.44 -10.06 2.52
N GLU A 189 -7.45 -10.33 1.20
CA GLU A 189 -7.50 -9.28 0.18
C GLU A 189 -8.72 -8.37 0.33
N ARG A 190 -9.90 -8.95 0.55
CA ARG A 190 -11.13 -8.16 0.77
C ARG A 190 -11.03 -7.30 2.02
N MET A 191 -10.52 -7.86 3.12
CA MET A 191 -10.31 -7.11 4.36
C MET A 191 -9.28 -5.97 4.17
N ALA A 192 -8.18 -6.24 3.48
CA ALA A 192 -7.17 -5.21 3.20
C ALA A 192 -7.71 -4.08 2.31
N LEU A 193 -8.54 -4.41 1.31
CA LEU A 193 -9.22 -3.42 0.48
C LEU A 193 -10.23 -2.57 1.27
N SER A 194 -11.00 -3.18 2.17
CA SER A 194 -12.00 -2.46 2.98
C SER A 194 -11.36 -1.57 4.04
N ARG A 195 -10.21 -1.97 4.59
CA ARG A 195 -9.50 -1.21 5.63
C ARG A 195 -8.88 0.09 5.11
N ASN A 196 -8.48 0.12 3.86
CA ASN A 196 -8.06 1.33 3.15
C ASN A 196 -9.25 2.20 2.73
N GLU A 197 -10.40 2.09 3.41
CA GLU A 197 -11.55 2.96 3.15
C GLU A 197 -11.17 4.40 3.50
N ALA A 198 -10.84 5.16 2.46
CA ALA A 198 -10.79 6.60 2.60
C ALA A 198 -12.19 7.09 3.01
N PRO A 199 -12.31 8.10 3.89
CA PRO A 199 -13.59 8.57 4.41
C PRO A 199 -14.53 9.14 3.34
N HIS A 200 -14.09 9.17 2.08
CA HIS A 200 -14.84 9.80 0.99
C HIS A 200 -15.85 8.84 0.36
N TRP A 201 -17.11 9.28 0.24
CA TRP A 201 -18.21 8.49 -0.33
C TRP A 201 -17.92 7.94 -1.74
N LEU A 202 -17.25 8.71 -2.60
CA LEU A 202 -16.88 8.30 -3.95
C LEU A 202 -15.96 7.08 -3.94
N ASP A 203 -15.06 7.02 -2.98
CA ASP A 203 -14.16 5.89 -2.81
C ASP A 203 -14.90 4.63 -2.40
N ARG A 204 -15.94 4.76 -1.59
CA ARG A 204 -16.78 3.64 -1.15
C ARG A 204 -17.67 3.12 -2.26
N PHE A 205 -18.36 4.02 -2.97
CA PHE A 205 -19.40 3.63 -3.93
C PHE A 205 -18.90 3.44 -5.36
N VAL A 206 -17.78 4.04 -5.74
CA VAL A 206 -17.25 3.98 -7.12
C VAL A 206 -15.89 3.29 -7.17
N THR A 207 -14.90 3.80 -6.42
CA THR A 207 -13.52 3.29 -6.52
C THR A 207 -13.41 1.86 -6.02
N HIS A 208 -14.07 1.51 -4.90
CA HIS A 208 -14.01 0.17 -4.33
C HIS A 208 -14.63 -0.92 -5.23
N PRO A 209 -15.84 -0.77 -5.80
CA PRO A 209 -16.38 -1.73 -6.77
C PRO A 209 -15.49 -1.90 -8.00
N ILE A 210 -14.94 -0.80 -8.54
CA ILE A 210 -14.02 -0.86 -9.69
C ILE A 210 -12.74 -1.60 -9.31
N ALA A 211 -12.13 -1.29 -8.17
CA ALA A 211 -10.95 -1.99 -7.68
C ALA A 211 -11.20 -3.50 -7.52
N SER A 212 -12.35 -3.88 -6.93
CA SER A 212 -12.73 -5.28 -6.75
C SER A 212 -12.93 -6.01 -8.08
N GLY A 213 -13.55 -5.35 -9.07
CA GLY A 213 -13.73 -5.87 -10.42
C GLY A 213 -12.39 -6.05 -11.16
N LEU A 214 -11.53 -5.04 -11.11
CA LEU A 214 -10.19 -5.09 -11.70
C LEU A 214 -9.32 -6.18 -11.04
N LEU A 215 -9.38 -6.33 -9.72
CA LEU A 215 -8.67 -7.38 -9.01
C LEU A 215 -9.10 -8.77 -9.49
N GLY A 216 -10.42 -9.00 -9.67
CA GLY A 216 -10.96 -10.24 -10.22
C GLY A 216 -10.44 -10.55 -11.63
N PHE A 217 -10.31 -9.52 -12.47
CA PHE A 217 -9.76 -9.64 -13.82
C PHE A 217 -8.25 -9.95 -13.81
N VAL A 218 -7.48 -9.20 -13.02
CA VAL A 218 -6.02 -9.36 -12.90
C VAL A 218 -5.66 -10.74 -12.37
N ARG A 219 -6.42 -11.26 -11.40
CA ARG A 219 -6.23 -12.61 -10.86
C ARG A 219 -6.37 -13.69 -11.94
N LYS A 220 -7.34 -13.55 -12.84
CA LYS A 220 -7.53 -14.48 -13.96
C LYS A 220 -6.45 -14.35 -15.03
N GLN A 221 -5.93 -13.15 -15.23
CA GLN A 221 -5.02 -12.83 -16.32
C GLN A 221 -3.87 -11.93 -15.85
N ILE A 222 -2.92 -12.51 -15.12
CA ILE A 222 -1.79 -11.80 -14.50
C ILE A 222 -0.91 -11.05 -15.54
N ARG A 223 -0.87 -11.50 -16.79
CA ARG A 223 -0.16 -10.81 -17.88
C ARG A 223 -0.66 -9.40 -18.16
N TRP A 224 -1.93 -9.11 -17.84
CA TRP A 224 -2.54 -7.79 -18.04
C TRP A 224 -2.22 -6.80 -16.93
N ARG A 225 -1.56 -7.23 -15.89
CA ARG A 225 -1.19 -6.37 -14.76
C ARG A 225 -0.40 -5.14 -15.21
N LYS A 226 0.67 -5.33 -16.00
CA LYS A 226 1.50 -4.21 -16.50
C LYS A 226 0.71 -3.26 -17.42
N PRO A 227 0.02 -3.72 -18.48
CA PRO A 227 -0.75 -2.82 -19.35
C PRO A 227 -1.88 -2.10 -18.62
N LEU A 228 -2.58 -2.73 -17.67
CA LEU A 228 -3.61 -2.07 -16.87
C LEU A 228 -3.09 -0.85 -16.09
N GLY A 229 -1.84 -0.88 -15.64
CA GLY A 229 -1.21 0.27 -14.98
C GLY A 229 -1.11 1.52 -15.87
N TRP A 230 -1.18 1.37 -17.20
CA TRP A 230 -1.17 2.49 -18.15
C TRP A 230 -2.56 2.96 -18.56
N LEU A 231 -3.61 2.28 -18.12
CA LEU A 231 -4.99 2.61 -18.48
C LEU A 231 -5.39 4.04 -18.07
N PRO A 232 -5.06 4.55 -16.86
CA PRO A 232 -5.33 5.94 -16.51
C PRO A 232 -4.68 6.94 -17.46
N VAL A 233 -3.44 6.67 -17.89
CA VAL A 233 -2.69 7.51 -18.84
C VAL A 233 -3.41 7.51 -20.21
N ALA A 234 -3.83 6.36 -20.71
CA ALA A 234 -4.56 6.25 -21.97
C ALA A 234 -5.87 7.03 -21.93
N VAL A 235 -6.62 6.94 -20.82
CA VAL A 235 -7.86 7.71 -20.63
C VAL A 235 -7.57 9.21 -20.52
N GLY A 236 -6.49 9.61 -19.85
CA GLY A 236 -6.02 11.00 -19.78
C GLY A 236 -5.70 11.58 -21.18
N LEU A 237 -5.10 10.78 -22.07
CA LEU A 237 -4.87 11.17 -23.47
C LEU A 237 -6.18 11.40 -24.22
N LEU A 238 -7.21 10.58 -24.03
CA LEU A 238 -8.53 10.83 -24.59
C LEU A 238 -9.13 12.15 -24.08
N GLY A 239 -8.91 12.49 -22.81
CA GLY A 239 -9.27 13.80 -22.25
C GLY A 239 -8.56 14.96 -22.95
N THR A 240 -7.27 14.77 -23.28
CA THR A 240 -6.49 15.78 -24.01
C THR A 240 -7.06 16.02 -25.43
N ILE A 241 -7.46 14.94 -26.09
CA ILE A 241 -8.13 15.03 -27.40
C ILE A 241 -9.49 15.74 -27.26
N ALA A 242 -10.28 15.41 -26.24
CA ALA A 242 -11.54 16.06 -25.97
C ALA A 242 -11.37 17.57 -25.70
N GLY A 243 -10.32 17.95 -24.95
CA GLY A 243 -9.95 19.35 -24.72
C GLY A 243 -9.58 20.07 -26.01
N TYR A 244 -8.81 19.43 -26.88
CA TYR A 244 -8.48 19.95 -28.20
C TYR A 244 -9.73 20.15 -29.08
N LEU A 245 -10.73 19.28 -28.98
CA LEU A 245 -12.00 19.39 -29.68
C LEU A 245 -12.98 20.40 -29.05
N GLY A 246 -12.67 20.94 -27.89
CA GLY A 246 -13.53 21.88 -27.15
C GLY A 246 -14.70 21.21 -26.40
N ALA A 247 -14.63 19.90 -26.19
CA ALA A 247 -15.70 19.12 -25.55
C ALA A 247 -15.55 19.12 -24.00
N VAL A 248 -16.13 20.09 -23.29
CA VAL A 248 -16.04 20.21 -21.84
C VAL A 248 -16.48 18.96 -21.10
N ALA A 249 -17.65 18.40 -21.47
CA ALA A 249 -18.14 17.15 -20.91
C ALA A 249 -17.18 15.96 -21.15
N GLY A 250 -16.55 15.91 -22.32
CA GLY A 250 -15.53 14.91 -22.66
C GLY A 250 -14.28 15.01 -21.78
N VAL A 251 -13.83 16.23 -21.49
CA VAL A 251 -12.71 16.48 -20.57
C VAL A 251 -13.08 16.04 -19.15
N GLY A 252 -14.27 16.42 -18.66
CA GLY A 252 -14.75 16.03 -17.34
C GLY A 252 -14.88 14.50 -17.18
N ALA A 253 -15.46 13.83 -18.19
CA ALA A 253 -15.62 12.38 -18.20
C ALA A 253 -14.26 11.65 -18.20
N ALA A 254 -13.34 12.07 -19.06
CA ALA A 254 -12.01 11.46 -19.15
C ALA A 254 -11.19 11.71 -17.88
N ALA A 255 -11.24 12.94 -17.32
CA ALA A 255 -10.58 13.25 -16.06
C ALA A 255 -11.11 12.39 -14.90
N LEU A 256 -12.44 12.29 -14.75
CA LEU A 256 -13.07 11.44 -13.74
C LEU A 256 -12.64 9.98 -13.90
N ALA A 257 -12.75 9.43 -15.10
CA ALA A 257 -12.39 8.04 -15.36
C ALA A 257 -10.89 7.77 -15.08
N ALA A 258 -9.99 8.64 -15.54
CA ALA A 258 -8.55 8.52 -15.30
C ALA A 258 -8.22 8.55 -13.81
N LEU A 259 -8.79 9.50 -13.05
CA LEU A 259 -8.54 9.66 -11.62
C LEU A 259 -9.14 8.53 -10.77
N VAL A 260 -10.33 8.05 -11.14
CA VAL A 260 -10.97 6.89 -10.47
C VAL A 260 -10.17 5.62 -10.73
N LEU A 261 -9.74 5.38 -11.98
CA LEU A 261 -8.89 4.23 -12.33
C LEU A 261 -7.55 4.28 -11.61
N GLU A 262 -6.90 5.44 -11.57
CA GLU A 262 -5.63 5.62 -10.84
C GLU A 262 -5.80 5.27 -9.35
N ARG A 263 -6.87 5.75 -8.70
CA ARG A 263 -7.18 5.40 -7.32
C ARG A 263 -7.50 3.94 -7.12
N ALA A 264 -8.29 3.34 -8.02
CA ALA A 264 -8.64 1.93 -7.96
C ALA A 264 -7.40 1.04 -8.07
N LEU A 265 -6.49 1.35 -8.99
CA LEU A 265 -5.25 0.62 -9.18
C LEU A 265 -4.31 0.75 -7.98
N ARG A 266 -4.19 1.94 -7.38
CA ARG A 266 -3.41 2.15 -6.15
C ARG A 266 -3.97 1.37 -4.95
N ARG A 267 -5.28 1.17 -4.87
CA ARG A 267 -5.90 0.36 -3.81
C ARG A 267 -5.63 -1.13 -3.96
N ILE A 268 -5.62 -1.64 -5.20
CA ILE A 268 -5.38 -3.06 -5.47
C ILE A 268 -3.95 -3.43 -5.05
N ASP A 269 -3.01 -2.57 -5.38
CA ASP A 269 -1.61 -2.79 -5.09
C ASP A 269 -0.95 -1.42 -4.98
N PRO A 270 -0.84 -0.85 -3.77
CA PRO A 270 -0.11 0.40 -3.55
C PRO A 270 1.31 0.31 -4.13
N ASP A 271 1.75 -0.91 -4.40
CA ASP A 271 3.06 -1.28 -4.87
C ASP A 271 3.04 -1.87 -6.28
N TRP A 272 1.91 -1.71 -7.00
CA TRP A 272 1.76 -2.19 -8.39
C TRP A 272 2.96 -1.84 -9.26
N HIS A 273 3.59 -0.75 -8.89
CA HIS A 273 4.82 -0.31 -9.49
C HIS A 273 5.72 0.30 -8.42
N PRO A 274 6.55 -0.50 -7.73
CA PRO A 274 7.51 0.04 -6.78
C PRO A 274 8.49 0.97 -7.48
N GLY A 275 8.81 2.09 -6.84
CA GLY A 275 9.80 3.04 -7.29
C GLY A 275 9.26 4.19 -8.15
N GLU A 276 10.18 4.95 -8.69
CA GLU A 276 9.94 6.18 -9.47
C GLU A 276 8.91 6.03 -10.60
N ALA A 277 8.82 4.83 -11.22
CA ALA A 277 7.89 4.59 -12.33
C ALA A 277 6.40 4.71 -11.96
N ALA A 278 6.02 4.50 -10.68
CA ALA A 278 4.64 4.67 -10.23
C ALA A 278 4.30 6.14 -10.04
N GLU A 279 5.23 6.88 -9.45
CA GLU A 279 5.08 8.33 -9.24
C GLU A 279 5.04 9.07 -10.58
N TRP A 280 5.92 8.70 -11.51
CA TRP A 280 5.95 9.25 -12.87
C TRP A 280 4.64 9.04 -13.61
N ARG A 281 4.05 7.84 -13.57
CA ARG A 281 2.76 7.58 -14.26
C ARG A 281 1.62 8.35 -13.66
N SER A 282 1.56 8.41 -12.34
CA SER A 282 0.57 9.22 -11.65
C SER A 282 0.74 10.70 -11.98
N GLY A 283 1.97 11.22 -11.91
CA GLY A 283 2.30 12.58 -12.34
C GLY A 283 1.92 12.83 -13.80
N PHE A 284 2.15 11.84 -14.68
CA PHE A 284 1.78 11.94 -16.09
C PHE A 284 0.26 11.95 -16.30
N THR A 285 -0.50 11.14 -15.57
CA THR A 285 -1.97 11.18 -15.58
C THR A 285 -2.50 12.55 -15.16
N PHE A 286 -1.97 13.12 -14.08
CA PHE A 286 -2.34 14.47 -13.63
C PHE A 286 -1.95 15.55 -14.63
N ALA A 287 -0.76 15.44 -15.23
CA ALA A 287 -0.32 16.36 -16.27
C ALA A 287 -1.22 16.33 -17.51
N LEU A 288 -1.70 15.16 -17.92
CA LEU A 288 -2.64 15.02 -19.04
C LEU A 288 -4.01 15.63 -18.72
N VAL A 289 -4.51 15.43 -17.49
CA VAL A 289 -5.74 16.09 -17.05
C VAL A 289 -5.59 17.61 -17.06
N GLY A 290 -4.45 18.12 -16.57
CA GLY A 290 -4.11 19.56 -16.64
C GLY A 290 -4.02 20.07 -18.09
N ALA A 291 -3.32 19.32 -18.95
CA ALA A 291 -3.18 19.67 -20.36
C ALA A 291 -4.52 19.69 -21.11
N SER A 292 -5.45 18.79 -20.77
CA SER A 292 -6.79 18.76 -21.36
C SER A 292 -7.59 20.04 -21.05
N LEU A 293 -7.47 20.56 -19.84
CA LEU A 293 -8.08 21.84 -19.43
C LEU A 293 -7.41 23.04 -20.11
N LEU A 294 -6.08 23.03 -20.24
CA LEU A 294 -5.35 24.09 -20.93
C LEU A 294 -5.67 24.14 -22.44
N LEU A 295 -5.83 22.97 -23.09
CA LEU A 295 -6.24 22.91 -24.48
C LEU A 295 -7.66 23.39 -24.68
N LEU A 296 -8.55 23.05 -23.74
CA LEU A 296 -9.92 23.53 -23.73
C LEU A 296 -9.98 25.06 -23.71
N SER A 297 -9.09 25.73 -22.93
CA SER A 297 -9.03 27.19 -22.84
C SER A 297 -8.61 27.90 -24.15
N ARG A 298 -7.94 27.18 -25.06
CA ARG A 298 -7.46 27.75 -26.34
C ARG A 298 -8.54 27.87 -27.40
N ARG A 299 -9.61 27.12 -27.27
CA ARG A 299 -10.59 26.92 -28.38
C ARG A 299 -11.84 27.77 -28.30
N GLY A 300 -12.00 28.65 -27.35
CA GLY A 300 -13.21 29.38 -27.38
C GLY A 300 -13.43 30.36 -26.25
N ASP A 301 -14.67 30.63 -25.98
CA ASP A 301 -15.20 31.58 -25.02
C ASP A 301 -14.80 31.30 -23.55
N ILE A 302 -14.08 30.18 -23.31
CA ILE A 302 -13.56 29.79 -22.00
C ILE A 302 -12.13 30.33 -21.89
N GLY A 303 -11.94 31.47 -21.24
CA GLY A 303 -10.61 32.01 -20.99
C GLY A 303 -9.70 31.07 -20.21
N TRP A 304 -8.38 31.28 -20.27
CA TRP A 304 -7.40 30.50 -19.52
C TRP A 304 -7.52 30.65 -17.99
N ILE A 305 -8.07 31.80 -17.51
CA ILE A 305 -8.23 32.12 -16.08
C ILE A 305 -9.13 31.12 -15.37
N PRO A 306 -10.35 30.79 -15.84
CA PRO A 306 -11.19 29.79 -15.19
C PRO A 306 -10.55 28.40 -15.14
N CYS A 307 -9.87 27.99 -16.21
CA CYS A 307 -9.15 26.70 -16.23
C CYS A 307 -7.99 26.65 -15.23
N ALA A 308 -7.21 27.71 -15.12
CA ALA A 308 -6.13 27.81 -14.14
C ALA A 308 -6.68 27.87 -12.71
N ALA A 309 -7.77 28.60 -12.48
CA ALA A 309 -8.46 28.66 -11.19
C ALA A 309 -9.00 27.29 -10.77
N LEU A 310 -9.55 26.51 -11.71
CA LEU A 310 -10.02 25.13 -11.44
C LEU A 310 -8.85 24.23 -11.02
N LEU A 311 -7.75 24.26 -11.75
CA LEU A 311 -6.55 23.45 -11.42
C LEU A 311 -5.99 23.84 -10.04
N LEU A 312 -5.90 25.14 -9.76
CA LEU A 312 -5.40 25.63 -8.47
C LEU A 312 -6.35 25.24 -7.32
N SER A 313 -7.66 25.45 -7.47
CA SER A 313 -8.65 25.09 -6.43
C SER A 313 -8.65 23.57 -6.16
N ALA A 314 -8.58 22.75 -7.22
CA ALA A 314 -8.50 21.31 -7.09
C ALA A 314 -7.19 20.85 -6.41
N ALA A 315 -6.05 21.49 -6.73
CA ALA A 315 -4.77 21.23 -6.08
C ALA A 315 -4.81 21.61 -4.59
N VAL A 316 -5.38 22.77 -4.24
CA VAL A 316 -5.53 23.20 -2.85
C VAL A 316 -6.45 22.24 -2.07
N CYS A 317 -7.57 21.81 -2.66
CA CYS A 317 -8.45 20.81 -2.04
C CYS A 317 -7.73 19.48 -1.79
N ALA A 318 -6.88 19.05 -2.73
CA ALA A 318 -6.15 17.79 -2.63
C ALA A 318 -5.02 17.80 -1.58
N THR A 319 -4.42 18.97 -1.34
CA THR A 319 -3.28 19.13 -0.42
C THR A 319 -3.66 19.70 0.95
N ALA A 320 -4.91 20.14 1.14
CA ALA A 320 -5.36 20.69 2.40
C ALA A 320 -5.32 19.65 3.51
N ASP A 321 -4.74 20.01 4.65
CA ASP A 321 -4.83 19.21 5.87
C ASP A 321 -6.21 19.43 6.50
N LEU A 322 -7.09 18.47 6.32
CA LEU A 322 -8.51 18.52 6.66
C LEU A 322 -8.84 17.51 7.76
N ASP A 323 -9.66 17.91 8.71
CA ASP A 323 -10.29 16.98 9.65
C ASP A 323 -11.15 15.95 8.90
N ASP A 324 -11.30 14.72 9.45
CA ASP A 324 -12.00 13.60 8.80
C ASP A 324 -13.43 13.95 8.35
N ARG A 325 -14.12 14.80 9.10
CA ARG A 325 -15.46 15.27 8.73
C ARG A 325 -15.47 16.12 7.45
N TRP A 326 -14.48 17.01 7.31
CA TRP A 326 -14.34 17.87 6.14
C TRP A 326 -13.74 17.14 4.96
N ARG A 327 -12.88 16.16 5.22
CA ARG A 327 -12.29 15.29 4.20
C ARG A 327 -13.35 14.53 3.41
N ALA A 328 -14.51 14.26 4.01
CA ALA A 328 -15.65 13.64 3.33
C ALA A 328 -16.46 14.62 2.46
N ILE A 329 -16.41 15.93 2.74
CA ILE A 329 -17.26 16.95 2.11
C ILE A 329 -16.48 17.75 1.05
N VAL A 330 -15.23 18.13 1.36
CA VAL A 330 -14.41 18.93 0.44
C VAL A 330 -14.10 18.12 -0.83
N PRO A 331 -14.37 18.66 -2.02
CA PRO A 331 -14.14 17.93 -3.28
C PRO A 331 -12.65 17.58 -3.44
N ASN A 332 -12.38 16.29 -3.51
CA ASN A 332 -11.07 15.81 -3.96
C ASN A 332 -11.03 15.82 -5.50
N LEU A 333 -9.86 15.55 -6.09
CA LEU A 333 -9.69 15.60 -7.56
C LEU A 333 -10.75 14.81 -8.35
N PRO A 334 -11.09 13.53 -8.04
CA PRO A 334 -12.16 12.83 -8.74
C PRO A 334 -13.55 13.45 -8.54
N VAL A 335 -13.85 14.00 -7.36
CA VAL A 335 -15.14 14.67 -7.12
C VAL A 335 -15.22 15.99 -7.86
N THR A 336 -14.13 16.75 -7.91
CA THR A 336 -14.04 17.95 -8.75
C THR A 336 -14.32 17.61 -10.22
N ALA A 337 -13.72 16.53 -10.74
CA ALA A 337 -13.97 16.07 -12.11
C ALA A 337 -15.42 15.60 -12.30
N LEU A 338 -16.04 14.97 -11.30
CA LEU A 338 -17.45 14.60 -11.34
C LEU A 338 -18.37 15.83 -11.36
N ILE A 339 -18.11 16.83 -10.51
CA ILE A 339 -18.86 18.10 -10.49
C ILE A 339 -18.74 18.77 -11.86
N LEU A 340 -17.52 18.87 -12.40
CA LEU A 340 -17.29 19.43 -13.74
C LEU A 340 -18.08 18.68 -14.80
N LEU A 341 -18.09 17.36 -14.79
CA LEU A 341 -18.84 16.55 -15.74
C LEU A 341 -20.35 16.82 -15.64
N VAL A 342 -20.93 16.75 -14.46
CA VAL A 342 -22.36 16.95 -14.23
C VAL A 342 -22.80 18.35 -14.65
N LEU A 343 -22.04 19.37 -14.21
CA LEU A 343 -22.36 20.75 -14.56
C LEU A 343 -22.15 21.03 -16.05
N SER A 344 -21.17 20.39 -16.70
CA SER A 344 -20.95 20.58 -18.15
C SER A 344 -22.08 20.06 -19.03
N LEU A 345 -22.80 19.03 -18.56
CA LEU A 345 -23.98 18.52 -19.24
C LEU A 345 -25.18 19.49 -19.17
N ALA A 346 -25.25 20.28 -18.09
CA ALA A 346 -26.34 21.23 -17.86
C ALA A 346 -26.01 22.65 -18.34
N LEU A 347 -24.79 23.13 -18.14
CA LEU A 347 -24.36 24.53 -18.26
C LEU A 347 -23.30 24.75 -19.35
N GLY A 348 -22.86 23.66 -20.00
CA GLY A 348 -21.81 23.74 -21.03
C GLY A 348 -20.50 24.38 -20.50
N PRO A 349 -19.96 25.41 -21.19
CA PRO A 349 -18.70 26.04 -20.80
C PRO A 349 -18.69 26.70 -19.43
N MET A 350 -19.82 27.23 -18.95
CA MET A 350 -19.94 27.88 -17.62
C MET A 350 -19.73 26.89 -16.46
N ALA A 351 -19.76 25.59 -16.72
CA ALA A 351 -19.51 24.55 -15.71
C ALA A 351 -18.19 24.73 -14.98
N ILE A 352 -17.18 25.26 -15.65
CA ILE A 352 -15.85 25.47 -15.05
C ILE A 352 -15.93 26.49 -13.92
N ASP A 353 -16.56 27.63 -14.14
CA ASP A 353 -16.71 28.69 -13.15
C ASP A 353 -17.51 28.20 -11.94
N TYR A 354 -18.63 27.51 -12.15
CA TYR A 354 -19.43 26.94 -11.06
C TYR A 354 -18.68 25.85 -10.28
N THR A 355 -17.82 25.06 -10.95
CA THR A 355 -16.99 24.07 -10.27
C THR A 355 -15.94 24.74 -9.39
N VAL A 356 -15.31 25.82 -9.87
CA VAL A 356 -14.37 26.63 -9.07
C VAL A 356 -15.09 27.21 -7.85
N LEU A 357 -16.27 27.80 -8.03
CA LEU A 357 -17.07 28.33 -6.93
C LEU A 357 -17.42 27.28 -5.89
N ALA A 358 -17.80 26.07 -6.31
CA ALA A 358 -18.10 24.96 -5.41
C ALA A 358 -16.87 24.55 -4.57
N CYS A 359 -15.69 24.44 -5.21
CA CYS A 359 -14.45 24.13 -4.50
C CYS A 359 -14.08 25.23 -3.49
N LEU A 360 -14.16 26.50 -3.88
CA LEU A 360 -13.83 27.62 -3.01
C LEU A 360 -14.83 27.75 -1.85
N ALA A 361 -16.11 27.56 -2.11
CA ALA A 361 -17.15 27.62 -1.07
C ALA A 361 -16.95 26.55 0.01
N THR A 362 -16.63 25.33 -0.37
CA THR A 362 -16.38 24.23 0.57
C THR A 362 -15.11 24.46 1.40
N LEU A 363 -14.03 24.97 0.78
CA LEU A 363 -12.79 25.32 1.48
C LEU A 363 -13.00 26.48 2.47
N THR A 364 -13.73 27.53 2.07
CA THR A 364 -14.02 28.66 2.96
C THR A 364 -14.91 28.26 4.14
N ALA A 365 -15.91 27.40 3.91
CA ALA A 365 -16.76 26.87 4.96
C ALA A 365 -15.95 26.04 5.98
N GLU A 366 -15.02 25.22 5.53
CA GLU A 366 -14.10 24.47 6.39
C GLU A 366 -13.24 25.40 7.24
N ARG A 367 -12.56 26.37 6.59
CA ARG A 367 -11.69 27.32 7.31
C ARG A 367 -12.45 28.12 8.36
N TRP A 368 -13.67 28.53 8.05
CA TRP A 368 -14.50 29.24 9.00
C TRP A 368 -14.95 28.36 10.17
N ALA A 369 -15.34 27.11 9.93
CA ALA A 369 -15.70 26.15 10.97
C ALA A 369 -14.51 25.85 11.89
N SER A 370 -13.33 25.60 11.33
CA SER A 370 -12.09 25.39 12.07
C SER A 370 -11.70 26.60 12.92
N PHE A 371 -11.84 27.81 12.38
CA PHE A 371 -11.63 29.05 13.14
C PHE A 371 -12.60 29.20 14.31
N ARG A 372 -13.90 28.92 14.10
CA ARG A 372 -14.89 28.92 15.19
C ARG A 372 -14.56 27.92 16.28
N ALA A 373 -14.20 26.70 15.92
CA ALA A 373 -13.84 25.65 16.86
C ALA A 373 -12.66 26.06 17.74
N ARG A 374 -11.58 26.62 17.15
CA ARG A 374 -10.41 27.15 17.88
C ARG A 374 -10.82 28.30 18.85
N ARG A 375 -11.67 29.20 18.39
CA ARG A 375 -12.13 30.35 19.24
C ARG A 375 -12.98 29.89 20.43
N THR A 376 -13.79 28.85 20.27
CA THR A 376 -14.59 28.27 21.38
C THR A 376 -13.72 27.50 22.35
N ALA A 377 -12.66 26.82 21.90
CA ALA A 377 -11.67 26.15 22.76
C ALA A 377 -10.90 27.18 23.62
N LEU A 378 -10.47 28.30 23.01
CA LEU A 378 -9.75 29.36 23.74
C LEU A 378 -10.62 30.09 24.79
N LYS A 379 -11.95 30.06 24.71
CA LYS A 379 -12.86 30.65 25.70
C LYS A 379 -13.18 29.70 26.86
N ARG A 380 -12.83 28.42 26.74
CA ARG A 380 -13.08 27.41 27.79
C ARG A 380 -11.86 27.17 28.70
N ASN A 381 -10.69 27.62 28.27
CA ASN A 381 -9.47 27.72 29.08
C ASN A 381 -9.30 29.13 29.65
#